data_d124742eddd5b44aec0c89918e12753d
#
_entry.id   d124742eddd5b44aec0c89918e12753d
#
_cell.length_a   1.000
_cell.length_b   1.000
_cell.length_c   1.000
_cell.angle_alpha   90.00
_cell.angle_beta   90.00
_cell.angle_gamma   90.00
#
_symmetry.space_group_name_H-M   'P 1'
#
loop_
_entity.id
_entity.type
_entity.pdbx_description
1 polymer ?
#
loop_
_entity_poly.entity_id
_entity_poly.type
_entity_poly.pdbx_seq_one_letter_code
_entity_poly.pdbx_strand_id
1 'polypeptide(L)'
;MAMTAVASSPARQEAQQDDKGAAAFTAVCSKCHPADRIVATRRTRSQWEEILDKMTKLGAQVTDDNYDTLITYLLSHYGKINVNRGEAKDLAMVASLSPKDAETIVKYRAEHGDFADFDALSKVPGIDVKALEEHKAALDF
;
A
#
# COMPACT_ATOMS: atom_id res chain seq x y z
N MET A 1 21.35 -2.22 -36.89
CA MET A 1 20.05 -1.74 -36.44
C MET A 1 20.11 -1.60 -34.94
N ALA A 2 20.08 -0.36 -34.42
CA ALA A 2 20.14 -0.11 -33.01
C ALA A 2 18.69 -0.10 -32.47
N MET A 3 18.35 -1.05 -31.60
CA MET A 3 17.09 -1.04 -30.85
C MET A 3 17.19 0.00 -29.72
N THR A 4 16.53 1.13 -29.88
CA THR A 4 16.33 2.11 -28.81
C THR A 4 15.32 1.53 -27.83
N ALA A 5 15.77 1.11 -26.65
CA ALA A 5 14.90 0.77 -25.53
C ALA A 5 14.22 2.04 -25.04
N VAL A 6 12.91 2.18 -25.25
CA VAL A 6 12.11 3.25 -24.70
C VAL A 6 11.89 2.95 -23.21
N ALA A 7 12.59 3.66 -22.33
CA ALA A 7 12.36 3.56 -20.90
C ALA A 7 10.96 4.12 -20.59
N SER A 8 10.09 3.31 -20.03
CA SER A 8 8.76 3.74 -19.56
C SER A 8 8.92 4.70 -18.38
N SER A 9 8.16 5.80 -18.37
CA SER A 9 8.18 6.74 -17.24
C SER A 9 7.62 6.08 -15.97
N PRO A 10 8.07 6.51 -14.77
CA PRO A 10 7.58 5.97 -13.50
C PRO A 10 6.05 6.00 -13.38
N ALA A 11 5.41 7.10 -13.73
CA ALA A 11 3.95 7.23 -13.69
C ALA A 11 3.21 6.22 -14.59
N ARG A 12 3.82 5.83 -15.73
CA ARG A 12 3.24 4.81 -16.60
C ARG A 12 3.39 3.41 -16.02
N GLN A 13 4.47 3.16 -15.28
CA GLN A 13 4.68 1.88 -14.61
C GLN A 13 3.73 1.72 -13.42
N GLU A 14 3.49 2.78 -12.64
CA GLU A 14 2.51 2.80 -11.54
C GLU A 14 1.10 2.55 -12.05
N ALA A 15 0.65 3.24 -13.09
CA ALA A 15 -0.67 3.02 -13.70
C ALA A 15 -0.85 1.58 -14.22
N GLN A 16 0.18 1.00 -14.83
CA GLN A 16 0.14 -0.39 -15.30
C GLN A 16 0.11 -1.41 -14.15
N GLN A 17 0.77 -1.09 -13.03
CA GLN A 17 0.76 -1.93 -11.84
C GLN A 17 -0.62 -1.89 -11.17
N ASP A 18 -1.25 -0.72 -11.14
CA ASP A 18 -2.59 -0.52 -10.60
C ASP A 18 -3.66 -1.27 -11.42
N ASP A 19 -3.59 -1.19 -12.75
CA ASP A 19 -4.47 -1.94 -13.67
C ASP A 19 -4.35 -3.47 -13.45
N LYS A 20 -3.13 -3.98 -13.29
CA LYS A 20 -2.89 -5.41 -12.99
C LYS A 20 -3.44 -5.78 -11.61
N GLY A 21 -3.26 -4.92 -10.63
CA GLY A 21 -3.81 -5.09 -9.28
C GLY A 21 -5.32 -5.16 -9.28
N ALA A 22 -5.98 -4.23 -9.96
CA ALA A 22 -7.44 -4.20 -10.10
C ALA A 22 -7.98 -5.45 -10.82
N ALA A 23 -7.30 -5.90 -11.87
CA ALA A 23 -7.66 -7.11 -12.59
C ALA A 23 -7.52 -8.36 -11.72
N ALA A 24 -6.40 -8.50 -10.99
CA ALA A 24 -6.17 -9.60 -10.07
C ALA A 24 -7.18 -9.60 -8.91
N PHE A 25 -7.47 -8.44 -8.33
CA PHE A 25 -8.49 -8.27 -7.30
C PHE A 25 -9.86 -8.73 -7.79
N THR A 26 -10.28 -8.30 -8.96
CA THR A 26 -11.57 -8.69 -9.55
C THR A 26 -11.62 -10.20 -9.80
N ALA A 27 -10.58 -10.77 -10.40
CA ALA A 27 -10.51 -12.19 -10.75
C ALA A 27 -10.50 -13.11 -9.52
N VAL A 28 -9.90 -12.67 -8.41
CA VAL A 28 -9.75 -13.49 -7.19
C VAL A 28 -10.88 -13.20 -6.18
N CYS A 29 -11.10 -11.92 -5.88
CA CYS A 29 -11.97 -11.52 -4.76
C CYS A 29 -13.45 -11.42 -5.13
N SER A 30 -13.79 -11.09 -6.38
CA SER A 30 -15.19 -10.89 -6.81
C SER A 30 -15.84 -12.13 -7.39
N LYS A 31 -15.13 -13.25 -7.45
CA LYS A 31 -15.60 -14.48 -8.12
C LYS A 31 -16.71 -15.21 -7.36
N CYS A 32 -16.67 -15.17 -6.04
CA CYS A 32 -17.58 -15.94 -5.19
C CYS A 32 -18.61 -15.08 -4.46
N HIS A 33 -18.29 -13.82 -4.19
CA HIS A 33 -19.16 -12.87 -3.50
C HIS A 33 -18.76 -11.42 -3.85
N PRO A 34 -19.63 -10.43 -3.65
CA PRO A 34 -19.29 -9.02 -3.85
C PRO A 34 -18.10 -8.60 -2.97
N ALA A 35 -17.11 -7.96 -3.58
CA ALA A 35 -15.89 -7.59 -2.90
C ALA A 35 -16.02 -6.31 -2.05
N ASP A 36 -17.05 -5.49 -2.26
CA ASP A 36 -17.37 -4.28 -1.52
C ASP A 36 -17.39 -4.48 0.00
N ARG A 37 -17.90 -5.61 0.47
CA ARG A 37 -17.89 -5.98 1.89
C ARG A 37 -16.48 -6.14 2.47
N ILE A 38 -15.53 -6.62 1.64
CA ILE A 38 -14.16 -6.87 2.07
C ILE A 38 -13.42 -5.55 2.21
N VAL A 39 -13.64 -4.64 1.27
CA VAL A 39 -12.94 -3.36 1.18
C VAL A 39 -13.59 -2.23 1.96
N ALA A 40 -14.75 -2.45 2.57
CA ALA A 40 -15.44 -1.46 3.38
C ALA A 40 -14.63 -0.97 4.60
N THR A 41 -13.66 -1.75 5.04
CA THR A 41 -12.79 -1.42 6.17
C THR A 41 -11.32 -1.48 5.75
N ARG A 42 -10.56 -0.43 6.04
CA ARG A 42 -9.10 -0.43 5.85
C ARG A 42 -8.44 -1.41 6.82
N ARG A 43 -7.38 -2.08 6.34
CA ARG A 43 -6.70 -3.13 7.11
C ARG A 43 -5.19 -3.01 7.01
N THR A 44 -4.51 -3.48 8.03
CA THR A 44 -3.05 -3.62 8.02
C THR A 44 -2.61 -4.73 7.07
N ARG A 45 -1.32 -4.78 6.74
CA ARG A 45 -0.74 -5.86 5.95
C ARG A 45 -1.10 -7.24 6.52
N SER A 46 -0.84 -7.46 7.81
CA SER A 46 -1.11 -8.75 8.44
C SER A 46 -2.58 -9.17 8.34
N GLN A 47 -3.50 -8.22 8.51
CA GLN A 47 -4.93 -8.51 8.37
C GLN A 47 -5.32 -8.85 6.93
N TRP A 48 -4.69 -8.21 5.93
CA TRP A 48 -4.90 -8.58 4.53
C TRP A 48 -4.32 -9.96 4.20
N GLU A 49 -3.13 -10.27 4.72
CA GLU A 49 -2.49 -11.58 4.56
C GLU A 49 -3.35 -12.70 5.16
N GLU A 50 -3.92 -12.50 6.36
CA GLU A 50 -4.87 -13.44 6.96
C GLU A 50 -6.12 -13.65 6.10
N ILE A 51 -6.65 -12.60 5.47
CA ILE A 51 -7.78 -12.70 4.56
C ILE A 51 -7.40 -13.48 3.31
N LEU A 52 -6.26 -13.20 2.69
CA LEU A 52 -5.79 -13.94 1.51
C LEU A 52 -5.59 -15.42 1.83
N ASP A 53 -4.97 -15.76 2.97
CA ASP A 53 -4.79 -17.13 3.42
C ASP A 53 -6.13 -17.84 3.64
N LYS A 54 -7.07 -17.18 4.32
CA LYS A 54 -8.41 -17.71 4.53
C LYS A 54 -9.17 -17.95 3.22
N MET A 55 -9.11 -17.00 2.29
CA MET A 55 -9.78 -17.13 1.00
C MET A 55 -9.13 -18.23 0.14
N THR A 56 -7.83 -18.39 0.19
CA THR A 56 -7.10 -19.48 -0.47
C THR A 56 -7.59 -20.84 0.04
N LYS A 57 -7.73 -21.01 1.35
CA LYS A 57 -8.26 -22.23 1.96
C LYS A 57 -9.71 -22.52 1.56
N LEU A 58 -10.47 -21.51 1.18
CA LEU A 58 -11.84 -21.62 0.66
C LEU A 58 -11.90 -21.78 -0.87
N GLY A 59 -10.76 -21.88 -1.55
CA GLY A 59 -10.65 -22.14 -2.99
C GLY A 59 -10.43 -20.91 -3.87
N ALA A 60 -10.15 -19.73 -3.29
CA ALA A 60 -9.75 -18.57 -4.07
C ALA A 60 -8.39 -18.82 -4.74
N GLN A 61 -8.24 -18.34 -5.97
CA GLN A 61 -7.04 -18.58 -6.78
C GLN A 61 -5.94 -17.54 -6.46
N VAL A 62 -5.51 -17.50 -5.19
CA VAL A 62 -4.31 -16.78 -4.77
C VAL A 62 -3.12 -17.70 -5.01
N THR A 63 -2.19 -17.28 -5.82
CA THR A 63 -1.00 -18.03 -6.22
C THR A 63 0.25 -17.18 -5.98
N ASP A 64 1.43 -17.80 -5.95
CA ASP A 64 2.70 -17.07 -5.80
C ASP A 64 2.86 -16.01 -6.90
N ASP A 65 2.36 -16.27 -8.11
CA ASP A 65 2.46 -15.34 -9.26
C ASP A 65 1.59 -14.07 -9.09
N ASN A 66 0.46 -14.15 -8.36
CA ASN A 66 -0.43 -13.01 -8.20
C ASN A 66 -0.45 -12.40 -6.78
N TYR A 67 0.18 -13.07 -5.82
CA TYR A 67 0.17 -12.66 -4.41
C TYR A 67 0.71 -11.24 -4.22
N ASP A 68 1.91 -10.95 -4.73
CA ASP A 68 2.53 -9.63 -4.57
C ASP A 68 1.71 -8.53 -5.24
N THR A 69 1.10 -8.82 -6.38
CA THR A 69 0.22 -7.89 -7.09
C THR A 69 -1.04 -7.61 -6.27
N LEU A 70 -1.66 -8.64 -5.71
CA LEU A 70 -2.86 -8.52 -4.86
C LEU A 70 -2.57 -7.75 -3.57
N ILE A 71 -1.52 -8.11 -2.84
CA ILE A 71 -1.21 -7.47 -1.56
C ILE A 71 -0.82 -6.00 -1.75
N THR A 72 -0.08 -5.68 -2.82
CA THR A 72 0.27 -4.31 -3.17
C THR A 72 -0.99 -3.49 -3.47
N TYR A 73 -1.88 -4.00 -4.30
CA TYR A 73 -3.15 -3.34 -4.63
C TYR A 73 -4.02 -3.11 -3.39
N LEU A 74 -4.17 -4.13 -2.54
CA LEU A 74 -4.95 -4.04 -1.30
C LEU A 74 -4.38 -3.01 -0.33
N LEU A 75 -3.07 -2.92 -0.20
CA LEU A 75 -2.42 -1.95 0.68
C LEU A 75 -2.52 -0.52 0.12
N SER A 76 -2.34 -0.33 -1.17
CA SER A 76 -2.42 1.00 -1.79
C SER A 76 -3.83 1.60 -1.71
N HIS A 77 -4.87 0.79 -1.91
CA HIS A 77 -6.26 1.27 -1.98
C HIS A 77 -7.03 1.13 -0.65
N TYR A 78 -6.76 0.06 0.09
CA TYR A 78 -7.52 -0.33 1.28
C TYR A 78 -6.63 -0.60 2.48
N GLY A 79 -5.40 -0.15 2.42
CA GLY A 79 -4.42 -0.31 3.49
C GLY A 79 -4.66 0.62 4.67
N LYS A 80 -4.17 0.20 5.84
CA LYS A 80 -4.05 0.95 7.08
C LYS A 80 -2.69 0.66 7.71
N ILE A 81 -2.05 1.67 8.25
CA ILE A 81 -0.73 1.50 8.84
C ILE A 81 -0.58 2.35 10.11
N ASN A 82 0.07 1.78 11.13
CA ASN A 82 0.55 2.55 12.27
C ASN A 82 1.90 3.19 11.90
N VAL A 83 1.94 4.52 11.91
CA VAL A 83 3.12 5.30 11.49
C VAL A 83 4.33 5.05 12.39
N ASN A 84 4.08 4.75 13.67
CA ASN A 84 5.12 4.50 14.66
C ASN A 84 5.70 3.08 14.59
N ARG A 85 5.01 2.14 13.93
CA ARG A 85 5.39 0.71 13.89
C ARG A 85 5.62 0.18 12.48
N GLY A 86 5.00 0.80 11.47
CA GLY A 86 5.06 0.33 10.09
C GLY A 86 6.45 0.43 9.48
N GLU A 87 6.74 -0.47 8.56
CA GLU A 87 7.97 -0.43 7.75
C GLU A 87 7.88 0.66 6.68
N ALA A 88 9.02 1.19 6.24
CA ALA A 88 9.09 2.23 5.21
C ALA A 88 8.37 1.81 3.91
N LYS A 89 8.52 0.54 3.49
CA LYS A 89 7.87 -0.02 2.30
C LYS A 89 6.34 0.07 2.41
N ASP A 90 5.78 -0.29 3.55
CA ASP A 90 4.34 -0.28 3.76
C ASP A 90 3.79 1.14 3.93
N LEU A 91 4.56 2.03 4.58
CA LEU A 91 4.24 3.46 4.63
C LEU A 91 4.17 4.08 3.23
N ALA A 92 5.14 3.77 2.38
CA ALA A 92 5.14 4.23 0.99
C ALA A 92 3.89 3.76 0.23
N MET A 93 3.51 2.49 0.37
CA MET A 93 2.33 1.93 -0.31
C MET A 93 1.02 2.52 0.23
N VAL A 94 0.83 2.53 1.55
CA VAL A 94 -0.45 2.90 2.19
C VAL A 94 -0.70 4.40 2.12
N ALA A 95 0.34 5.22 2.23
CA ALA A 95 0.25 6.67 2.23
C ALA A 95 0.64 7.31 0.88
N SER A 96 0.86 6.50 -0.17
CA SER A 96 1.31 6.96 -1.50
C SER A 96 2.52 7.89 -1.44
N LEU A 97 3.46 7.59 -0.54
CA LEU A 97 4.68 8.36 -0.36
C LEU A 97 5.80 7.85 -1.28
N SER A 98 6.74 8.74 -1.61
CA SER A 98 7.99 8.29 -2.20
C SER A 98 8.75 7.38 -1.21
N PRO A 99 9.53 6.40 -1.68
CA PRO A 99 10.38 5.58 -0.80
C PRO A 99 11.27 6.44 0.12
N LYS A 100 11.79 7.54 -0.41
CA LYS A 100 12.63 8.49 0.34
C LYS A 100 11.86 9.15 1.50
N ASP A 101 10.61 9.56 1.28
CA ASP A 101 9.80 10.19 2.32
C ASP A 101 9.44 9.19 3.41
N ALA A 102 9.07 7.97 3.02
CA ALA A 102 8.80 6.89 3.96
C ALA A 102 10.02 6.53 4.82
N GLU A 103 11.21 6.44 4.20
CA GLU A 103 12.47 6.23 4.93
C GLU A 103 12.79 7.41 5.86
N THR A 104 12.51 8.65 5.42
CA THR A 104 12.70 9.85 6.24
C THR A 104 11.82 9.82 7.48
N ILE A 105 10.56 9.41 7.37
CA ILE A 105 9.64 9.24 8.50
C ILE A 105 10.18 8.19 9.48
N VAL A 106 10.58 7.02 8.98
CA VAL A 106 11.12 5.94 9.82
C VAL A 106 12.39 6.37 10.55
N LYS A 107 13.29 7.07 9.86
CA LYS A 107 14.52 7.61 10.47
C LYS A 107 14.17 8.67 11.52
N TYR A 108 13.28 9.59 11.20
CA TYR A 108 12.89 10.66 12.12
C TYR A 108 12.32 10.11 13.43
N ARG A 109 11.39 9.13 13.39
CA ARG A 109 10.86 8.53 14.61
C ARG A 109 11.92 7.78 15.43
N ALA A 110 12.91 7.17 14.76
CA ALA A 110 14.01 6.51 15.46
C ALA A 110 14.92 7.48 16.23
N GLU A 111 15.05 8.72 15.75
CA GLU A 111 15.88 9.76 16.35
C GLU A 111 15.12 10.63 17.37
N HIS A 112 13.81 10.83 17.17
CA HIS A 112 12.99 11.79 17.94
C HIS A 112 11.87 11.17 18.76
N GLY A 113 11.64 9.86 18.59
CA GLY A 113 10.54 9.14 19.25
C GLY A 113 9.27 9.08 18.40
N ASP A 114 8.25 8.42 18.96
CA ASP A 114 6.97 8.18 18.30
C ASP A 114 6.21 9.48 18.03
N PHE A 115 5.51 9.55 16.91
CA PHE A 115 4.59 10.64 16.59
C PHE A 115 3.32 10.52 17.45
N ALA A 116 2.93 11.60 18.10
CA ALA A 116 1.71 11.64 18.90
C ALA A 116 0.43 11.68 18.04
N ASP A 117 0.53 12.31 16.87
CA ASP A 117 -0.60 12.56 15.98
C ASP A 117 -0.12 12.97 14.58
N PHE A 118 -1.08 13.26 13.70
CA PHE A 118 -0.83 13.72 12.34
C PHE A 118 -0.07 15.05 12.28
N ASP A 119 -0.33 15.96 13.22
CA ASP A 119 0.33 17.27 13.26
C ASP A 119 1.83 17.12 13.57
N ALA A 120 2.18 16.19 14.46
CA ALA A 120 3.58 15.85 14.73
C ALA A 120 4.25 15.24 13.49
N LEU A 121 3.59 14.32 12.79
CA LEU A 121 4.09 13.73 11.55
C LEU A 121 4.28 14.77 10.45
N SER A 122 3.34 15.68 10.27
CA SER A 122 3.40 16.70 9.21
C SER A 122 4.56 17.69 9.35
N LYS A 123 5.20 17.76 10.53
CA LYS A 123 6.37 18.60 10.81
C LYS A 123 7.70 17.96 10.43
N VAL A 124 7.71 16.71 9.99
CA VAL A 124 8.94 16.05 9.52
C VAL A 124 9.48 16.80 8.30
N PRO A 125 10.75 17.26 8.32
CA PRO A 125 11.28 18.04 7.22
C PRO A 125 11.42 17.23 5.93
N GLY A 126 11.05 17.83 4.80
CA GLY A 126 11.34 17.31 3.47
C GLY A 126 10.44 16.16 2.98
N ILE A 127 9.31 15.92 3.63
CA ILE A 127 8.31 14.94 3.18
C ILE A 127 7.14 15.63 2.47
N ASP A 128 6.42 14.89 1.63
CA ASP A 128 5.20 15.37 0.97
C ASP A 128 4.00 15.31 1.93
N VAL A 129 3.77 16.43 2.64
CA VAL A 129 2.63 16.57 3.58
C VAL A 129 1.29 16.48 2.87
N LYS A 130 1.20 16.90 1.61
CA LYS A 130 -0.05 16.83 0.84
C LYS A 130 -0.47 15.39 0.58
N ALA A 131 0.48 14.53 0.19
CA ALA A 131 0.23 13.10 0.03
C ALA A 131 -0.24 12.47 1.35
N LEU A 132 0.37 12.85 2.48
CA LEU A 132 -0.06 12.40 3.81
C LEU A 132 -1.49 12.82 4.15
N GLU A 133 -1.89 14.06 3.83
CA GLU A 133 -3.25 14.56 4.08
C GLU A 133 -4.30 13.79 3.28
N GLU A 134 -4.01 13.50 2.02
CA GLU A 134 -4.89 12.72 1.14
C GLU A 134 -5.12 11.29 1.68
N HIS A 135 -4.15 10.74 2.41
CA HIS A 135 -4.17 9.38 2.96
C HIS A 135 -4.34 9.33 4.49
N LYS A 136 -4.67 10.46 5.13
CA LYS A 136 -4.78 10.59 6.60
C LYS A 136 -5.66 9.52 7.24
N ALA A 137 -6.76 9.13 6.59
CA ALA A 137 -7.66 8.09 7.07
C ALA A 137 -7.04 6.67 7.11
N ALA A 138 -5.91 6.48 6.46
CA ALA A 138 -5.15 5.23 6.44
C ALA A 138 -4.04 5.16 7.51
N LEU A 139 -3.81 6.26 8.24
CA LEU A 139 -2.73 6.41 9.21
C LEU A 139 -3.26 6.29 10.64
N ASP A 140 -2.60 5.45 11.44
CA ASP A 140 -2.73 5.36 12.89
C ASP A 140 -1.41 5.78 13.57
N PHE A 141 -1.44 6.12 14.85
CA PHE A 141 -0.31 6.59 15.66
C PHE A 141 -0.10 5.74 16.92
#